data_60c74c12b94bf4bf0aee2fcc2ad6231f
#
_entry.id   60c74c12b94bf4bf0aee2fcc2ad6231f
#
_cell.length_a   1.000
_cell.length_b   1.000
_cell.length_c   1.000
_cell.angle_alpha   90.00
_cell.angle_beta   90.00
_cell.angle_gamma   90.00
#
_symmetry.space_group_name_H-M   'P 1'
#
loop_
_entity.id
_entity.type
_entity.pdbx_description
1 polymer ?
#
loop_
_entity_poly.entity_id
_entity_poly.type
_entity_poly.pdbx_seq_one_letter_code
_entity_poly.pdbx_strand_id
1 'polypeptide(L)'
;MNLVEHQLDINGMKAVCFEQAGQDPSVVFAHATGFHARCWDEVIENLANQQCYAPDLRGHGRSEKTPPPYPWPVFAEDILGLCESFDIKGAIGVGHSMGGFAVTLAAALNPKIFSALLLIDPVILPPEAYVETSSTNQHFVARRRNEWSSVSEMFERFSTRPPFNSWREEALQLYCEYGLLPNSEGTGFVLACPPAIEAAVYDGGNAKDP
;
A
#
# COMPACT_ATOMS: atom_id res chain seq x y z
N MET A 1 0.85 2.27 20.12
CA MET A 1 -0.25 1.50 19.45
C MET A 1 0.15 0.04 19.30
N ASN A 2 -0.76 -0.92 19.52
CA ASN A 2 -0.47 -2.35 19.44
C ASN A 2 -1.30 -2.96 18.29
N LEU A 3 -0.75 -2.92 17.07
CA LEU A 3 -1.37 -3.59 15.93
C LEU A 3 -1.01 -5.08 15.94
N VAL A 4 -1.98 -5.93 15.67
CA VAL A 4 -1.76 -7.37 15.49
C VAL A 4 -1.39 -7.62 14.03
N GLU A 5 -0.26 -8.27 13.80
CA GLU A 5 0.18 -8.68 12.47
C GLU A 5 -0.42 -10.05 12.12
N HIS A 6 -1.11 -10.12 11.00
CA HIS A 6 -1.66 -11.35 10.43
C HIS A 6 -0.92 -11.72 9.15
N GLN A 7 -0.64 -13.00 8.99
CA GLN A 7 -0.16 -13.58 7.74
C GLN A 7 -1.28 -14.39 7.11
N LEU A 8 -1.63 -14.08 5.89
CA LEU A 8 -2.79 -14.61 5.17
C LEU A 8 -2.35 -15.19 3.82
N ASP A 9 -3.09 -16.18 3.35
CA ASP A 9 -3.01 -16.64 1.98
C ASP A 9 -4.16 -16.02 1.17
N ILE A 10 -3.85 -15.05 0.31
CA ILE A 10 -4.82 -14.31 -0.48
C ILE A 10 -4.45 -14.41 -1.97
N ASN A 11 -5.35 -14.93 -2.79
CA ASN A 11 -5.17 -14.99 -4.25
C ASN A 11 -3.81 -15.56 -4.68
N GLY A 12 -3.36 -16.60 -3.96
CA GLY A 12 -2.11 -17.32 -4.27
C GLY A 12 -0.83 -16.60 -3.85
N MET A 13 -0.93 -15.57 -2.98
CA MET A 13 0.24 -14.92 -2.37
C MET A 13 0.16 -14.89 -0.85
N LYS A 14 1.32 -14.78 -0.19
CA LYS A 14 1.42 -14.49 1.24
C LYS A 14 1.22 -12.99 1.45
N ALA A 15 0.11 -12.62 2.06
CA ALA A 15 -0.22 -11.25 2.39
C ALA A 15 0.00 -10.99 3.90
N VAL A 16 0.38 -9.76 4.23
CA VAL A 16 0.46 -9.29 5.62
C VAL A 16 -0.57 -8.19 5.82
N CYS A 17 -1.31 -8.28 6.92
CA CYS A 17 -2.28 -7.26 7.34
C CYS A 17 -2.05 -6.90 8.80
N PHE A 18 -2.15 -5.62 9.11
CA PHE A 18 -2.11 -5.10 10.47
C PHE A 18 -3.52 -4.75 10.93
N GLU A 19 -3.92 -5.29 12.09
CA GLU A 19 -5.24 -5.11 12.66
C GLU A 19 -5.17 -4.31 13.96
N GLN A 20 -6.05 -3.31 14.09
CA GLN A 20 -6.47 -2.74 15.36
C GLN A 20 -7.86 -3.29 15.69
N ALA A 21 -7.96 -4.00 16.82
CA ALA A 21 -9.26 -4.44 17.30
C ALA A 21 -10.12 -3.28 17.78
N GLY A 22 -11.40 -3.30 17.46
CA GLY A 22 -12.31 -2.22 17.81
C GLY A 22 -13.76 -2.53 17.47
N GLN A 23 -14.55 -1.51 17.21
CA GLN A 23 -15.98 -1.57 16.91
C GLN A 23 -16.24 -1.34 15.42
N ASP A 24 -17.34 -1.90 14.93
CA ASP A 24 -17.86 -1.63 13.59
C ASP A 24 -18.45 -0.20 13.46
N PRO A 25 -18.52 0.33 12.21
CA PRO A 25 -18.10 -0.31 10.98
C PRO A 25 -16.56 -0.40 10.89
N SER A 26 -16.06 -1.54 10.42
CA SER A 26 -14.63 -1.73 10.18
C SER A 26 -14.09 -0.71 9.17
N VAL A 27 -12.81 -0.33 9.29
CA VAL A 27 -12.11 0.53 8.34
C VAL A 27 -11.00 -0.26 7.66
N VAL A 28 -10.99 -0.30 6.34
CA VAL A 28 -9.95 -0.97 5.54
C VAL A 28 -9.12 0.08 4.83
N PHE A 29 -7.81 0.08 5.08
CA PHE A 29 -6.87 1.06 4.54
C PHE A 29 -6.04 0.47 3.41
N ALA A 30 -6.02 1.13 2.26
CA ALA A 30 -5.18 0.76 1.13
C ALA A 30 -4.16 1.88 0.82
N HIS A 31 -2.87 1.57 0.90
CA HIS A 31 -1.79 2.52 0.74
C HIS A 31 -1.45 2.80 -0.73
N ALA A 32 -0.66 3.86 -1.00
CA ALA A 32 -0.16 4.21 -2.32
C ALA A 32 0.99 3.30 -2.79
N THR A 33 1.28 3.33 -4.09
CA THR A 33 2.46 2.67 -4.69
C THR A 33 3.74 3.15 -3.99
N GLY A 34 4.61 2.21 -3.63
CA GLY A 34 5.87 2.49 -2.94
C GLY A 34 5.75 2.78 -1.44
N PHE A 35 4.53 2.71 -0.89
CA PHE A 35 4.24 2.85 0.53
C PHE A 35 4.01 1.47 1.18
N HIS A 36 3.53 1.45 2.40
CA HIS A 36 3.18 0.24 3.17
C HIS A 36 2.09 0.54 4.20
N ALA A 37 1.51 -0.51 4.77
CA ALA A 37 0.41 -0.43 5.73
C ALA A 37 0.70 0.50 6.91
N ARG A 38 1.91 0.46 7.44
CA ARG A 38 2.30 1.20 8.65
C ARG A 38 2.38 2.72 8.44
N CYS A 39 2.25 3.22 7.19
CA CYS A 39 2.03 4.65 6.92
C CYS A 39 0.69 5.16 7.45
N TRP A 40 -0.23 4.27 7.79
CA TRP A 40 -1.52 4.60 8.37
C TRP A 40 -1.54 4.63 9.91
N ASP A 41 -0.43 4.29 10.57
CA ASP A 41 -0.37 4.13 12.01
C ASP A 41 -0.87 5.34 12.79
N GLU A 42 -0.43 6.57 12.43
CA GLU A 42 -0.90 7.78 13.09
C GLU A 42 -2.40 8.02 12.89
N VAL A 43 -2.94 7.65 11.73
CA VAL A 43 -4.37 7.77 11.45
C VAL A 43 -5.15 6.77 12.28
N ILE A 44 -4.71 5.51 12.30
CA ILE A 44 -5.34 4.42 13.05
C ILE A 44 -5.31 4.71 14.56
N GLU A 45 -4.20 5.24 15.09
CA GLU A 45 -4.09 5.61 16.50
C GLU A 45 -5.11 6.66 16.91
N ASN A 46 -5.46 7.59 16.00
CA ASN A 46 -6.50 8.59 16.24
C ASN A 46 -7.94 8.06 16.05
N LEU A 47 -8.07 6.84 15.56
CA LEU A 47 -9.35 6.11 15.46
C LEU A 47 -9.51 5.12 16.63
N ALA A 48 -9.21 5.56 17.84
CA ALA A 48 -9.32 4.75 19.04
C ALA A 48 -10.71 4.07 19.12
N ASN A 49 -10.72 2.76 19.42
CA ASN A 49 -11.90 1.89 19.46
C ASN A 49 -12.54 1.53 18.09
N GLN A 50 -11.97 1.96 16.97
CA GLN A 50 -12.44 1.56 15.65
C GLN A 50 -11.74 0.27 15.20
N GLN A 51 -12.49 -0.68 14.68
CA GLN A 51 -11.91 -1.86 14.02
C GLN A 51 -11.21 -1.42 12.74
N CYS A 52 -9.89 -1.64 12.62
CA CYS A 52 -9.10 -1.20 11.46
C CYS A 52 -8.29 -2.36 10.89
N TYR A 53 -8.19 -2.40 9.57
CA TYR A 53 -7.35 -3.33 8.83
C TYR A 53 -6.49 -2.56 7.83
N ALA A 54 -5.18 -2.72 7.92
CA ALA A 54 -4.21 -2.10 7.01
C ALA A 54 -3.32 -3.19 6.39
N PRO A 55 -3.63 -3.69 5.19
CA PRO A 55 -2.76 -4.63 4.49
C PRO A 55 -1.54 -3.94 3.89
N ASP A 56 -0.42 -4.64 3.88
CA ASP A 56 0.63 -4.42 2.90
C ASP A 56 0.15 -4.99 1.55
N LEU A 57 -0.06 -4.12 0.57
CA LEU A 57 -0.53 -4.56 -0.73
C LEU A 57 0.53 -5.39 -1.46
N ARG A 58 0.12 -6.22 -2.40
CA ARG A 58 0.98 -7.07 -3.24
C ARG A 58 2.25 -6.34 -3.70
N GLY A 59 3.43 -6.94 -3.49
CA GLY A 59 4.72 -6.35 -3.86
C GLY A 59 5.27 -5.32 -2.87
N HIS A 60 4.52 -4.96 -1.81
CA HIS A 60 4.88 -3.92 -0.85
C HIS A 60 5.05 -4.49 0.56
N GLY A 61 5.71 -3.70 1.43
CA GLY A 61 5.84 -3.99 2.86
C GLY A 61 6.37 -5.39 3.14
N ARG A 62 5.68 -6.15 3.96
CA ARG A 62 5.99 -7.53 4.31
C ARG A 62 5.24 -8.57 3.47
N SER A 63 4.28 -8.14 2.65
CA SER A 63 3.62 -9.02 1.70
C SER A 63 4.57 -9.52 0.62
N GLU A 64 4.22 -10.64 0.01
CA GLU A 64 5.04 -11.32 -0.99
C GLU A 64 5.35 -10.43 -2.21
N LYS A 65 6.59 -10.51 -2.68
CA LYS A 65 7.08 -9.84 -3.90
C LYS A 65 6.87 -10.77 -5.09
N THR A 66 5.59 -10.95 -5.48
CA THR A 66 5.26 -11.78 -6.64
C THR A 66 5.96 -11.25 -7.90
N PRO A 67 6.26 -12.10 -8.88
CA PRO A 67 6.79 -11.62 -10.16
C PRO A 67 5.80 -10.69 -10.88
N PRO A 68 6.27 -9.66 -11.62
CA PRO A 68 5.41 -8.86 -12.47
C PRO A 68 4.79 -9.70 -13.60
N PRO A 69 3.70 -9.24 -14.26
CA PRO A 69 3.15 -7.89 -14.18
C PRO A 69 2.23 -7.66 -12.98
N TYR A 70 2.00 -6.37 -12.65
CA TYR A 70 1.07 -5.93 -11.62
C TYR A 70 -0.10 -5.14 -12.22
N PRO A 71 -1.04 -5.79 -12.94
CA PRO A 71 -2.24 -5.08 -13.42
C PRO A 71 -3.05 -4.60 -12.21
N TRP A 72 -3.45 -3.33 -12.19
CA TRP A 72 -4.07 -2.74 -11.01
C TRP A 72 -5.35 -3.43 -10.52
N PRO A 73 -6.19 -4.05 -11.37
CA PRO A 73 -7.33 -4.84 -10.86
C PRO A 73 -6.95 -5.92 -9.84
N VAL A 74 -5.73 -6.46 -9.89
CA VAL A 74 -5.28 -7.48 -8.91
C VAL A 74 -5.27 -6.94 -7.48
N PHE A 75 -5.01 -5.64 -7.28
CA PHE A 75 -5.05 -5.03 -5.95
C PHE A 75 -6.47 -4.96 -5.38
N ALA A 76 -7.47 -4.74 -6.23
CA ALA A 76 -8.88 -4.80 -5.81
C ALA A 76 -9.30 -6.23 -5.44
N GLU A 77 -8.86 -7.22 -6.21
CA GLU A 77 -9.07 -8.63 -5.90
C GLU A 77 -8.42 -9.01 -4.57
N ASP A 78 -7.21 -8.52 -4.28
CA ASP A 78 -6.53 -8.74 -2.99
C ASP A 78 -7.27 -8.08 -1.82
N ILE A 79 -7.82 -6.89 -2.00
CA ILE A 79 -8.69 -6.25 -0.99
C ILE A 79 -9.95 -7.07 -0.75
N LEU A 80 -10.58 -7.62 -1.79
CA LEU A 80 -11.75 -8.51 -1.63
C LEU A 80 -11.37 -9.80 -0.88
N GLY A 81 -10.25 -10.41 -1.22
CA GLY A 81 -9.73 -11.60 -0.52
C GLY A 81 -9.40 -11.33 0.95
N LEU A 82 -8.85 -10.14 1.25
CA LEU A 82 -8.67 -9.70 2.63
C LEU A 82 -10.01 -9.61 3.37
N CYS A 83 -10.97 -8.92 2.77
CA CYS A 83 -12.30 -8.76 3.37
C CYS A 83 -13.00 -10.11 3.60
N GLU A 84 -12.83 -11.06 2.69
CA GLU A 84 -13.34 -12.42 2.87
C GLU A 84 -12.65 -13.13 4.04
N SER A 85 -11.32 -13.00 4.17
CA SER A 85 -10.53 -13.64 5.22
C SER A 85 -10.95 -13.22 6.64
N PHE A 86 -11.43 -11.98 6.78
CA PHE A 86 -11.89 -11.41 8.05
C PHE A 86 -13.42 -11.27 8.17
N ASP A 87 -14.20 -11.84 7.23
CA ASP A 87 -15.67 -11.68 7.12
C ASP A 87 -16.14 -10.22 7.16
N ILE A 88 -15.38 -9.30 6.57
CA ILE A 88 -15.65 -7.85 6.55
C ILE A 88 -16.80 -7.56 5.59
N LYS A 89 -17.79 -6.80 6.07
CA LYS A 89 -18.95 -6.34 5.30
C LYS A 89 -19.36 -4.94 5.75
N GLY A 90 -19.77 -4.11 4.80
CA GLY A 90 -20.23 -2.75 5.10
C GLY A 90 -19.16 -1.85 5.72
N ALA A 91 -17.89 -2.15 5.50
CA ALA A 91 -16.77 -1.37 6.02
C ALA A 91 -16.69 0.04 5.39
N ILE A 92 -15.82 0.87 5.93
CA ILE A 92 -15.36 2.10 5.28
C ILE A 92 -14.06 1.78 4.58
N GLY A 93 -14.02 1.96 3.25
CA GLY A 93 -12.79 1.82 2.47
C GLY A 93 -12.03 3.14 2.43
N VAL A 94 -10.77 3.15 2.87
CA VAL A 94 -9.88 4.30 2.80
C VAL A 94 -8.74 3.99 1.85
N GLY A 95 -8.57 4.77 0.79
CA GLY A 95 -7.54 4.49 -0.21
C GLY A 95 -6.78 5.73 -0.65
N HIS A 96 -5.45 5.62 -0.72
CA HIS A 96 -4.56 6.66 -1.23
C HIS A 96 -3.98 6.24 -2.58
N SER A 97 -4.06 7.13 -3.59
CA SER A 97 -3.46 6.93 -4.92
C SER A 97 -3.92 5.60 -5.55
N MET A 98 -3.02 4.65 -5.85
CA MET A 98 -3.33 3.29 -6.30
C MET A 98 -4.28 2.56 -5.33
N GLY A 99 -4.10 2.72 -4.02
CA GLY A 99 -5.02 2.17 -3.03
C GLY A 99 -6.43 2.74 -3.17
N GLY A 100 -6.57 4.00 -3.59
CA GLY A 100 -7.86 4.62 -3.91
C GLY A 100 -8.53 3.96 -5.11
N PHE A 101 -7.77 3.65 -6.16
CA PHE A 101 -8.25 2.82 -7.28
C PHE A 101 -8.70 1.44 -6.78
N ALA A 102 -7.87 0.75 -5.98
CA ALA A 102 -8.15 -0.60 -5.52
C ALA A 102 -9.44 -0.71 -4.70
N VAL A 103 -9.67 0.19 -3.71
CA VAL A 103 -10.92 0.16 -2.92
C VAL A 103 -12.14 0.56 -3.75
N THR A 104 -11.99 1.44 -4.75
CA THR A 104 -13.06 1.83 -5.65
C THR A 104 -13.49 0.65 -6.54
N LEU A 105 -12.54 -0.02 -7.16
CA LEU A 105 -12.83 -1.20 -7.98
C LEU A 105 -13.37 -2.36 -7.12
N ALA A 106 -12.85 -2.58 -5.92
CA ALA A 106 -13.38 -3.58 -4.98
C ALA A 106 -14.86 -3.29 -4.64
N ALA A 107 -15.22 -2.02 -4.39
CA ALA A 107 -16.60 -1.61 -4.16
C ALA A 107 -17.50 -1.85 -5.39
N ALA A 108 -16.99 -1.61 -6.60
CA ALA A 108 -17.73 -1.87 -7.84
C ALA A 108 -17.94 -3.37 -8.07
N LEU A 109 -16.94 -4.20 -7.80
CA LEU A 109 -17.01 -5.66 -7.94
C LEU A 109 -17.90 -6.31 -6.87
N ASN A 110 -17.90 -5.78 -5.65
CA ASN A 110 -18.75 -6.25 -4.56
C ASN A 110 -19.34 -5.06 -3.77
N PRO A 111 -20.52 -4.54 -4.17
CA PRO A 111 -21.14 -3.37 -3.54
C PRO A 111 -21.52 -3.55 -2.06
N LYS A 112 -21.40 -4.75 -1.49
CA LYS A 112 -21.69 -5.03 -0.08
C LYS A 112 -20.47 -4.88 0.83
N ILE A 113 -19.27 -4.78 0.25
CA ILE A 113 -18.02 -4.74 1.00
C ILE A 113 -17.85 -3.40 1.74
N PHE A 114 -18.15 -2.30 1.05
CA PHE A 114 -17.99 -0.96 1.62
C PHE A 114 -19.34 -0.24 1.68
N SER A 115 -19.61 0.41 2.82
CA SER A 115 -20.73 1.33 3.01
C SER A 115 -20.36 2.77 2.63
N ALA A 116 -19.08 3.10 2.66
CA ALA A 116 -18.53 4.39 2.26
C ALA A 116 -17.07 4.24 1.79
N LEU A 117 -16.62 5.18 0.97
CA LEU A 117 -15.23 5.33 0.55
C LEU A 117 -14.69 6.70 0.94
N LEU A 118 -13.47 6.74 1.47
CA LEU A 118 -12.66 7.93 1.65
C LEU A 118 -11.45 7.83 0.72
N LEU A 119 -11.43 8.66 -0.31
CA LEU A 119 -10.41 8.61 -1.35
C LEU A 119 -9.46 9.80 -1.21
N ILE A 120 -8.17 9.52 -1.09
CA ILE A 120 -7.11 10.52 -0.92
C ILE A 120 -6.28 10.49 -2.19
N ASP A 121 -6.41 11.53 -3.01
CA ASP A 121 -5.71 11.68 -4.30
C ASP A 121 -5.72 10.38 -5.13
N PRO A 122 -6.91 9.78 -5.39
CA PRO A 122 -7.02 8.49 -6.04
C PRO A 122 -6.59 8.60 -7.51
N VAL A 123 -5.94 7.57 -8.04
CA VAL A 123 -5.66 7.50 -9.48
C VAL A 123 -6.88 6.91 -10.18
N ILE A 124 -7.92 7.73 -10.31
CA ILE A 124 -9.12 7.46 -11.10
C ILE A 124 -9.19 8.57 -12.14
N LEU A 125 -8.86 8.23 -13.37
CA LEU A 125 -8.74 9.19 -14.47
C LEU A 125 -9.96 9.08 -15.39
N PRO A 126 -10.28 10.14 -16.14
CA PRO A 126 -11.28 10.00 -17.20
C PRO A 126 -10.81 9.00 -18.26
N PRO A 127 -11.71 8.25 -18.92
CA PRO A 127 -11.35 7.16 -19.84
C PRO A 127 -10.32 7.54 -20.90
N GLU A 128 -10.34 8.79 -21.36
CA GLU A 128 -9.44 9.31 -22.38
C GLU A 128 -7.99 9.48 -21.91
N ALA A 129 -7.78 9.51 -20.58
CA ALA A 129 -6.46 9.66 -19.97
C ALA A 129 -5.74 8.32 -19.76
N TYR A 130 -6.47 7.19 -19.85
CA TYR A 130 -5.89 5.85 -19.87
C TYR A 130 -5.35 5.52 -21.26
N VAL A 131 -4.34 6.26 -21.71
CA VAL A 131 -3.68 5.99 -22.99
C VAL A 131 -2.72 4.82 -22.79
N GLU A 132 -2.75 3.85 -23.70
CA GLU A 132 -1.68 2.84 -23.80
C GLU A 132 -0.32 3.54 -24.00
N THR A 133 0.32 3.87 -22.91
CA THR A 133 1.73 4.29 -22.97
C THR A 133 2.54 3.03 -23.22
N SER A 134 3.03 2.91 -24.46
CA SER A 134 4.03 1.89 -24.75
C SER A 134 5.17 1.99 -23.71
N SER A 135 5.43 0.91 -23.02
CA SER A 135 6.34 0.72 -21.89
C SER A 135 7.83 0.93 -22.21
N THR A 136 8.18 2.01 -22.87
CA THR A 136 9.58 2.31 -23.24
C THR A 136 10.29 3.23 -22.25
N ASN A 137 9.57 3.81 -21.29
CA ASN A 137 10.19 4.60 -20.23
C ASN A 137 10.32 3.73 -18.98
N GLN A 138 11.53 3.27 -18.70
CA GLN A 138 11.87 2.79 -17.37
C GLN A 138 11.43 3.86 -16.37
N HIS A 139 10.41 3.55 -15.58
CA HIS A 139 9.84 4.48 -14.64
C HIS A 139 10.97 5.05 -13.74
N PHE A 140 10.95 6.36 -13.47
CA PHE A 140 12.03 7.03 -12.73
C PHE A 140 12.32 6.36 -11.38
N VAL A 141 11.31 5.74 -10.77
CA VAL A 141 11.45 5.02 -9.49
C VAL A 141 12.34 3.78 -9.59
N ALA A 142 12.52 3.18 -10.78
CA ALA A 142 13.44 2.05 -10.97
C ALA A 142 14.90 2.41 -10.64
N ARG A 143 15.23 3.70 -10.57
CA ARG A 143 16.55 4.21 -10.21
C ARG A 143 16.68 4.61 -8.75
N ARG A 144 15.64 4.39 -7.93
CA ARG A 144 15.70 4.67 -6.49
C ARG A 144 16.79 3.83 -5.84
N ARG A 145 17.46 4.41 -4.87
CA ARG A 145 18.39 3.68 -4.02
C ARG A 145 17.62 2.60 -3.26
N ASN A 146 18.03 1.34 -3.41
CA ASN A 146 17.41 0.18 -2.78
C ASN A 146 18.06 -0.20 -1.46
N GLU A 147 19.38 -0.01 -1.32
CA GLU A 147 20.17 -0.48 -0.20
C GLU A 147 20.49 0.64 0.81
N TRP A 148 20.37 0.31 2.08
CA TRP A 148 20.54 1.24 3.19
C TRP A 148 21.30 0.58 4.33
N SER A 149 22.16 1.32 5.03
CA SER A 149 22.89 0.81 6.19
C SER A 149 22.00 0.80 7.44
N SER A 150 21.05 1.74 7.54
CA SER A 150 20.14 1.86 8.68
C SER A 150 18.87 2.65 8.32
N VAL A 151 17.86 2.54 9.18
CA VAL A 151 16.67 3.39 9.17
C VAL A 151 17.04 4.87 9.33
N SER A 152 17.97 5.16 10.24
CA SER A 152 18.42 6.54 10.49
C SER A 152 19.05 7.17 9.25
N GLU A 153 19.87 6.42 8.50
CA GLU A 153 20.44 6.93 7.24
C GLU A 153 19.35 7.30 6.23
N MET A 154 18.32 6.47 6.10
CA MET A 154 17.19 6.76 5.21
C MET A 154 16.42 8.00 5.67
N PHE A 155 16.13 8.11 6.96
CA PHE A 155 15.44 9.23 7.56
C PHE A 155 16.21 10.54 7.37
N GLU A 156 17.50 10.61 7.73
CA GLU A 156 18.35 11.77 7.57
C GLU A 156 18.40 12.24 6.10
N ARG A 157 18.49 11.28 5.18
CA ARG A 157 18.50 11.60 3.75
C ARG A 157 17.18 12.17 3.27
N PHE A 158 16.05 11.65 3.73
CA PHE A 158 14.73 12.07 3.25
C PHE A 158 14.24 13.34 3.94
N SER A 159 14.53 13.54 5.21
CA SER A 159 14.13 14.75 5.96
C SER A 159 14.62 16.06 5.34
N THR A 160 15.66 16.01 4.51
CA THR A 160 16.25 17.18 3.83
C THR A 160 15.85 17.32 2.37
N ARG A 161 14.99 16.44 1.84
CA ARG A 161 14.70 16.38 0.39
C ARG A 161 13.21 16.40 0.07
N PRO A 162 12.77 17.18 -0.93
CA PRO A 162 11.39 17.07 -1.41
C PRO A 162 11.07 15.66 -1.95
N PRO A 163 9.85 15.22 -1.78
CA PRO A 163 8.72 15.85 -1.05
C PRO A 163 8.77 15.60 0.46
N PHE A 164 9.62 14.72 0.95
CA PHE A 164 9.64 14.21 2.31
C PHE A 164 9.98 15.27 3.38
N ASN A 165 10.74 16.31 3.02
CA ASN A 165 11.08 17.42 3.91
C ASN A 165 9.88 18.28 4.33
N SER A 166 8.71 18.09 3.72
CA SER A 166 7.45 18.72 4.11
C SER A 166 6.55 17.81 4.96
N TRP A 167 6.97 16.57 5.19
CA TRP A 167 6.20 15.63 6.00
C TRP A 167 6.39 15.94 7.49
N ARG A 168 5.41 15.52 8.28
CA ARG A 168 5.59 15.45 9.73
C ARG A 168 6.69 14.43 10.04
N GLU A 169 7.48 14.73 11.05
CA GLU A 169 8.62 13.90 11.44
C GLU A 169 8.19 12.47 11.78
N GLU A 170 7.10 12.33 12.54
CA GLU A 170 6.55 11.04 12.94
C GLU A 170 6.13 10.18 11.73
N ALA A 171 5.46 10.80 10.76
CA ALA A 171 5.05 10.12 9.54
C ALA A 171 6.25 9.66 8.69
N LEU A 172 7.30 10.50 8.60
CA LEU A 172 8.53 10.15 7.91
C LEU A 172 9.28 9.05 8.65
N GLN A 173 9.29 9.09 9.98
CA GLN A 173 9.90 8.03 10.80
C GLN A 173 9.25 6.68 10.54
N LEU A 174 7.91 6.60 10.56
CA LEU A 174 7.15 5.38 10.26
C LEU A 174 7.43 4.88 8.84
N TYR A 175 7.44 5.80 7.85
CA TYR A 175 7.77 5.46 6.47
C TYR A 175 9.16 4.83 6.35
N CYS A 176 10.17 5.35 7.04
CA CYS A 176 11.53 4.82 6.98
C CYS A 176 11.68 3.51 7.77
N GLU A 177 11.06 3.42 8.95
CA GLU A 177 11.17 2.26 9.84
C GLU A 177 10.57 1.00 9.20
N TYR A 178 9.35 1.10 8.68
CA TYR A 178 8.64 -0.04 8.11
C TYR A 178 8.81 -0.17 6.59
N GLY A 179 9.36 0.85 5.94
CA GLY A 179 9.72 0.84 4.52
C GLY A 179 11.04 0.12 4.22
N LEU A 180 11.70 -0.43 5.24
CA LEU A 180 12.95 -1.18 5.12
C LEU A 180 12.79 -2.60 5.69
N LEU A 181 13.38 -3.57 4.99
CA LEU A 181 13.50 -4.95 5.44
C LEU A 181 15.00 -5.32 5.53
N PRO A 182 15.42 -6.18 6.47
CA PRO A 182 16.79 -6.70 6.48
C PRO A 182 17.16 -7.29 5.12
N ASN A 183 18.36 -7.03 4.64
CA ASN A 183 18.87 -7.68 3.44
C ASN A 183 19.22 -9.14 3.71
N SER A 184 19.40 -9.94 2.65
CA SER A 184 19.70 -11.37 2.76
C SER A 184 21.03 -11.68 3.48
N GLU A 185 21.95 -10.72 3.54
CA GLU A 185 23.26 -10.86 4.16
C GLU A 185 23.25 -10.51 5.65
N GLY A 186 22.17 -9.89 6.15
CA GLY A 186 22.07 -9.42 7.54
C GLY A 186 22.97 -8.23 7.87
N THR A 187 23.51 -7.55 6.85
CA THR A 187 24.49 -6.46 7.00
C THR A 187 23.88 -5.05 6.77
N GLY A 188 22.61 -5.01 6.41
CA GLY A 188 21.88 -3.75 6.09
C GLY A 188 20.44 -4.03 5.71
N PHE A 189 19.86 -3.10 4.98
CA PHE A 189 18.44 -3.09 4.65
C PHE A 189 18.23 -2.86 3.15
N VAL A 190 17.07 -3.33 2.67
CA VAL A 190 16.53 -3.05 1.34
C VAL A 190 15.14 -2.45 1.46
N LEU A 191 14.69 -1.73 0.43
CA LEU A 191 13.34 -1.20 0.41
C LEU A 191 12.31 -2.34 0.46
N ALA A 192 11.30 -2.17 1.32
CA ALA A 192 10.18 -3.10 1.46
C ALA A 192 9.28 -3.15 0.21
N CYS A 193 9.34 -2.13 -0.65
CA CYS A 193 8.90 -2.17 -2.04
C CYS A 193 10.14 -1.95 -2.93
N PRO A 194 10.75 -3.01 -3.50
CA PRO A 194 11.91 -2.88 -4.36
C PRO A 194 11.65 -1.98 -5.56
N PRO A 195 12.61 -1.14 -5.99
CA PRO A 195 12.41 -0.18 -7.09
C PRO A 195 11.91 -0.79 -8.39
N ALA A 196 12.32 -2.03 -8.70
CA ALA A 196 11.85 -2.74 -9.88
C ALA A 196 10.37 -3.13 -9.76
N ILE A 197 9.92 -3.51 -8.56
CA ILE A 197 8.51 -3.82 -8.30
C ILE A 197 7.68 -2.53 -8.31
N GLU A 198 8.15 -1.47 -7.64
CA GLU A 198 7.47 -0.18 -7.66
C GLU A 198 7.26 0.33 -9.10
N ALA A 199 8.29 0.23 -9.95
CA ALA A 199 8.18 0.57 -11.36
C ALA A 199 7.15 -0.29 -12.10
N ALA A 200 7.15 -1.61 -11.88
CA ALA A 200 6.19 -2.52 -12.50
C ALA A 200 4.75 -2.26 -12.05
N VAL A 201 4.55 -1.82 -10.81
CA VAL A 201 3.23 -1.40 -10.32
C VAL A 201 2.76 -0.12 -11.01
N TYR A 202 3.64 0.88 -11.21
CA TYR A 202 3.29 2.07 -11.99
C TYR A 202 2.95 1.72 -13.44
N ASP A 203 3.72 0.82 -14.07
CA ASP A 203 3.44 0.36 -15.44
C ASP A 203 2.08 -0.36 -15.55
N GLY A 204 1.67 -1.07 -14.50
CA GLY A 204 0.38 -1.77 -14.43
C GLY A 204 -0.84 -0.86 -14.33
N GLY A 205 -0.66 0.39 -13.87
CA GLY A 205 -1.71 1.40 -13.75
C GLY A 205 -2.17 2.01 -15.07
N ASN A 206 -1.46 1.75 -16.15
CA ASN A 206 -1.78 2.30 -17.47
C ASN A 206 -2.90 1.53 -18.20
N ALA A 207 -3.46 0.52 -17.59
CA ALA A 207 -4.18 -0.50 -18.35
C ALA A 207 -5.69 -0.38 -18.39
N LYS A 208 -6.42 0.24 -17.50
CA LYS A 208 -7.89 0.43 -17.62
C LYS A 208 -8.53 1.17 -16.44
N ASP A 209 -9.60 1.89 -16.78
CA ASP A 209 -10.61 2.44 -15.89
C ASP A 209 -11.18 1.37 -14.92
N PRO A 210 -11.34 1.66 -13.63
CA PRO A 210 -11.97 0.76 -12.67
C PRO A 210 -13.45 0.54 -12.93
#